data_5e7adedf0c5729e14c4d228e891f0c86
#
_entry.id   5e7adedf0c5729e14c4d228e891f0c86
#
_cell.length_a   1.000
_cell.length_b   1.000
_cell.length_c   1.000
_cell.angle_alpha   90.00
_cell.angle_beta   90.00
_cell.angle_gamma   90.00
#
_symmetry.space_group_name_H-M   'P 1'
#
loop_
_entity.id
_entity.type
_entity.pdbx_description
1 polymer ?
#
loop_
_entity_poly.entity_id
_entity_poly.type
_entity_poly.pdbx_seq_one_letter_code
_entity_poly.pdbx_strand_id
1 'polypeptide(L)'
;EALNLDDCAIYAWDQRGHGHSDGKRGHAPNLATVVKDADVFARHLCEAHGVNLEETVVIAHSVGAVVATAWVHDYAPPVRALVLGAPAFRVKLYVPLAVPALRLKQKVLGPGIVKSYVKANMVTHDPEQARAYQADPLIFREIAVNILLDLHDTSTRLMDDAGAITVPTLIVGAGSDWVVTVKAQREFYRKLGSRIKQFDV
;
A
#
# COMPACT_ATOMS: atom_id res chain seq x y z
N GLU A 1 13.62 7.90 10.74
CA GLU A 1 14.43 9.07 11.19
C GLU A 1 13.68 10.41 11.03
N ALA A 2 12.65 10.50 10.19
CA ALA A 2 11.89 11.74 9.99
C ALA A 2 10.66 11.89 10.92
N LEU A 3 10.27 10.83 11.61
CA LEU A 3 9.20 10.87 12.60
C LEU A 3 9.83 11.00 13.98
N ASN A 4 9.74 12.20 14.55
CA ASN A 4 10.20 12.44 15.93
C ASN A 4 9.15 11.90 16.91
N LEU A 5 9.18 10.60 17.16
CA LEU A 5 8.24 9.86 18.01
C LEU A 5 9.01 9.22 19.17
N ASP A 6 9.63 10.06 20.00
CA ASP A 6 10.56 9.63 21.07
C ASP A 6 9.89 8.71 22.11
N ASP A 7 8.56 8.81 22.26
CA ASP A 7 7.76 8.01 23.21
C ASP A 7 7.09 6.78 22.58
N CYS A 8 7.44 6.43 21.33
CA CYS A 8 6.81 5.35 20.60
C CYS A 8 7.82 4.28 20.15
N ALA A 9 7.48 3.01 20.33
CA ALA A 9 8.17 1.92 19.65
C ALA A 9 7.70 1.85 18.18
N ILE A 10 8.65 1.79 17.25
CA ILE A 10 8.37 1.72 15.81
C ILE A 10 8.80 0.35 15.31
N TYR A 11 7.88 -0.35 14.66
CA TYR A 11 8.10 -1.64 14.03
C TYR A 11 7.82 -1.54 12.53
N ALA A 12 8.70 -2.09 11.73
CA ALA A 12 8.55 -2.17 10.29
C ALA A 12 9.09 -3.51 9.78
N TRP A 13 8.57 -3.96 8.64
CA TRP A 13 9.09 -5.16 7.98
C TRP A 13 9.20 -4.93 6.48
N ASP A 14 10.12 -5.64 5.85
CA ASP A 14 10.17 -5.76 4.41
C ASP A 14 9.12 -6.77 3.94
N GLN A 15 8.23 -6.37 3.04
CA GLN A 15 7.26 -7.30 2.46
C GLN A 15 7.97 -8.42 1.68
N ARG A 16 7.33 -9.61 1.60
CA ARG A 16 7.88 -10.70 0.80
C ARG A 16 8.31 -10.24 -0.59
N GLY A 17 9.47 -10.68 -1.04
CA GLY A 17 10.05 -10.30 -2.33
C GLY A 17 10.54 -8.85 -2.43
N HIS A 18 10.62 -8.12 -1.31
CA HIS A 18 11.16 -6.77 -1.23
C HIS A 18 12.22 -6.67 -0.12
N GLY A 19 13.01 -5.61 -0.17
CA GLY A 19 14.03 -5.33 0.84
C GLY A 19 14.94 -6.52 1.10
N HIS A 20 15.09 -6.90 2.35
CA HIS A 20 15.86 -8.06 2.81
C HIS A 20 15.03 -9.33 3.02
N SER A 21 13.70 -9.25 2.85
CA SER A 21 12.82 -10.41 2.97
C SER A 21 13.00 -11.40 1.83
N ASP A 22 12.80 -12.67 2.15
CA ASP A 22 12.84 -13.77 1.20
C ASP A 22 11.74 -13.69 0.13
N GLY A 23 11.92 -14.49 -0.93
CA GLY A 23 10.98 -14.64 -2.01
C GLY A 23 11.49 -14.06 -3.34
N LYS A 24 10.76 -14.34 -4.41
CA LYS A 24 11.08 -13.82 -5.74
C LYS A 24 10.80 -12.33 -5.78
N ARG A 25 11.80 -11.53 -6.19
CA ARG A 25 11.70 -10.07 -6.25
C ARG A 25 10.50 -9.57 -7.06
N GLY A 26 9.75 -8.64 -6.45
CA GLY A 26 8.56 -8.03 -7.05
C GLY A 26 7.39 -9.00 -7.26
N HIS A 27 7.39 -10.15 -6.59
CA HIS A 27 6.39 -11.20 -6.76
C HIS A 27 5.80 -11.66 -5.43
N ALA A 28 4.48 -11.89 -5.44
CA ALA A 28 3.78 -12.69 -4.44
C ALA A 28 2.75 -13.58 -5.14
N PRO A 29 2.26 -14.68 -4.52
CA PRO A 29 1.21 -15.51 -5.11
C PRO A 29 -0.04 -14.71 -5.48
N ASN A 30 -0.47 -13.82 -4.58
CA ASN A 30 -1.55 -12.86 -4.76
C ASN A 30 -1.47 -11.77 -3.69
N LEU A 31 -2.24 -10.70 -3.83
CA LEU A 31 -2.25 -9.61 -2.85
C LEU A 31 -2.84 -10.04 -1.50
N ALA A 32 -3.80 -10.96 -1.49
CA ALA A 32 -4.36 -11.50 -0.24
C ALA A 32 -3.28 -12.19 0.62
N THR A 33 -2.28 -12.83 0.00
CA THR A 33 -1.11 -13.37 0.73
C THR A 33 -0.30 -12.25 1.39
N VAL A 34 -0.12 -11.11 0.73
CA VAL A 34 0.60 -9.96 1.31
C VAL A 34 -0.20 -9.36 2.47
N VAL A 35 -1.53 -9.30 2.35
CA VAL A 35 -2.42 -8.86 3.45
C VAL A 35 -2.34 -9.83 4.63
N LYS A 36 -2.31 -11.13 4.38
CA LYS A 36 -2.10 -12.15 5.43
C LYS A 36 -0.74 -12.01 6.11
N ASP A 37 0.32 -11.65 5.38
CA ASP A 37 1.63 -11.40 5.98
C ASP A 37 1.60 -10.23 6.97
N ALA A 38 0.83 -9.17 6.67
CA ALA A 38 0.63 -8.08 7.62
C ALA A 38 -0.06 -8.55 8.91
N ASP A 39 -1.04 -9.44 8.81
CA ASP A 39 -1.70 -10.05 9.97
C ASP A 39 -0.75 -10.94 10.78
N VAL A 40 0.06 -11.75 10.11
CA VAL A 40 1.08 -12.59 10.76
C VAL A 40 2.12 -11.72 11.48
N PHE A 41 2.57 -10.64 10.85
CA PHE A 41 3.50 -9.69 11.46
C PHE A 41 2.88 -9.02 12.70
N ALA A 42 1.65 -8.54 12.61
CA ALA A 42 0.97 -7.93 13.76
C ALA A 42 0.82 -8.90 14.94
N ARG A 43 0.43 -10.15 14.68
CA ARG A 43 0.38 -11.19 15.73
C ARG A 43 1.75 -11.49 16.33
N HIS A 44 2.77 -11.57 15.50
CA HIS A 44 4.14 -11.76 16.00
C HIS A 44 4.57 -10.62 16.94
N LEU A 45 4.23 -9.37 16.61
CA LEU A 45 4.52 -8.22 17.50
C LEU A 45 3.79 -8.36 18.85
N CYS A 46 2.55 -8.80 18.86
CA CYS A 46 1.82 -9.04 20.10
C CYS A 46 2.47 -10.15 20.93
N GLU A 47 2.83 -11.28 20.31
CA GLU A 47 3.36 -12.46 20.99
C GLU A 47 4.81 -12.28 21.46
N ALA A 48 5.67 -11.73 20.60
CA ALA A 48 7.11 -11.65 20.86
C ALA A 48 7.53 -10.34 21.57
N HIS A 49 6.77 -9.27 21.38
CA HIS A 49 7.12 -7.94 21.89
C HIS A 49 6.06 -7.34 22.82
N GLY A 50 4.96 -8.06 23.09
CA GLY A 50 3.90 -7.58 23.99
C GLY A 50 3.15 -6.35 23.46
N VAL A 51 3.14 -6.15 22.14
CA VAL A 51 2.46 -4.99 21.53
C VAL A 51 0.96 -5.12 21.69
N ASN A 52 0.32 -4.05 22.22
CA ASN A 52 -1.13 -3.93 22.29
C ASN A 52 -1.65 -3.25 21.01
N LEU A 53 -2.45 -3.96 20.20
CA LEU A 53 -3.01 -3.38 18.97
C LEU A 53 -3.98 -2.21 19.24
N GLU A 54 -4.68 -2.19 20.37
CA GLU A 54 -5.57 -1.07 20.74
C GLU A 54 -4.80 0.26 20.98
N GLU A 55 -3.49 0.18 21.21
CA GLU A 55 -2.59 1.32 21.34
C GLU A 55 -1.76 1.56 20.06
N THR A 56 -1.90 0.71 19.06
CA THR A 56 -1.07 0.73 17.86
C THR A 56 -1.68 1.61 16.77
N VAL A 57 -0.88 2.52 16.23
CA VAL A 57 -1.18 3.28 15.02
C VAL A 57 -0.46 2.64 13.84
N VAL A 58 -1.20 2.31 12.81
CA VAL A 58 -0.66 1.74 11.57
C VAL A 58 -0.39 2.86 10.58
N ILE A 59 0.86 3.01 10.15
CA ILE A 59 1.26 4.00 9.14
C ILE A 59 1.65 3.24 7.88
N ALA A 60 1.01 3.55 6.76
CA ALA A 60 1.24 2.85 5.50
C ALA A 60 1.23 3.82 4.32
N HIS A 61 2.03 3.52 3.29
CA HIS A 61 2.19 4.38 2.11
C HIS A 61 1.88 3.63 0.81
N SER A 62 1.28 4.32 -0.15
CA SER A 62 1.06 3.87 -1.53
C SER A 62 0.39 2.48 -1.61
N VAL A 63 1.04 1.46 -2.18
CA VAL A 63 0.56 0.07 -2.23
C VAL A 63 0.44 -0.52 -0.83
N GLY A 64 1.38 -0.21 0.08
CA GLY A 64 1.31 -0.61 1.48
C GLY A 64 0.06 -0.06 2.17
N ALA A 65 -0.41 1.14 1.80
CA ALA A 65 -1.65 1.70 2.30
C ALA A 65 -2.89 0.90 1.84
N VAL A 66 -2.88 0.36 0.63
CA VAL A 66 -3.95 -0.56 0.16
C VAL A 66 -3.91 -1.87 0.94
N VAL A 67 -2.71 -2.42 1.18
CA VAL A 67 -2.53 -3.65 2.00
C VAL A 67 -3.02 -3.44 3.42
N ALA A 68 -2.63 -2.34 4.08
CA ALA A 68 -3.07 -2.03 5.43
C ALA A 68 -4.59 -1.80 5.51
N THR A 69 -5.17 -1.13 4.50
CA THR A 69 -6.61 -0.93 4.39
C THR A 69 -7.35 -2.27 4.21
N ALA A 70 -6.82 -3.16 3.36
CA ALA A 70 -7.39 -4.50 3.17
C ALA A 70 -7.26 -5.35 4.45
N TRP A 71 -6.15 -5.25 5.18
CA TRP A 71 -5.99 -5.93 6.46
C TRP A 71 -7.01 -5.46 7.49
N VAL A 72 -7.19 -4.15 7.63
CA VAL A 72 -8.21 -3.59 8.55
C VAL A 72 -9.62 -4.00 8.14
N HIS A 73 -9.93 -3.99 6.83
CA HIS A 73 -11.22 -4.39 6.30
C HIS A 73 -11.52 -5.88 6.50
N ASP A 74 -10.56 -6.75 6.18
CA ASP A 74 -10.77 -8.20 6.08
C ASP A 74 -10.57 -8.92 7.43
N TYR A 75 -9.70 -8.40 8.30
CA TYR A 75 -9.34 -9.02 9.59
C TYR A 75 -9.88 -8.26 10.80
N ALA A 76 -10.34 -7.03 10.62
CA ALA A 76 -10.86 -6.15 11.68
C ALA A 76 -9.97 -6.11 12.94
N PRO A 77 -8.63 -5.92 12.82
CA PRO A 77 -7.78 -5.83 13.99
C PRO A 77 -8.16 -4.63 14.86
N PRO A 78 -8.06 -4.71 16.19
CA PRO A 78 -8.44 -3.64 17.08
C PRO A 78 -7.37 -2.54 17.14
N VAL A 79 -6.91 -2.04 15.98
CA VAL A 79 -5.90 -0.98 15.94
C VAL A 79 -6.49 0.38 16.29
N ARG A 80 -5.69 1.21 16.96
CA ARG A 80 -6.10 2.53 17.43
C ARG A 80 -6.41 3.50 16.30
N ALA A 81 -5.58 3.49 15.25
CA ALA A 81 -5.78 4.37 14.10
C ALA A 81 -5.00 3.87 12.88
N LEU A 82 -5.40 4.38 11.70
CA LEU A 82 -4.80 4.12 10.41
C LEU A 82 -4.36 5.45 9.76
N VAL A 83 -3.09 5.54 9.37
CA VAL A 83 -2.52 6.67 8.63
C VAL A 83 -2.10 6.19 7.24
N LEU A 84 -2.75 6.73 6.21
CA LEU A 84 -2.58 6.33 4.82
C LEU A 84 -1.93 7.45 4.01
N GLY A 85 -0.63 7.31 3.71
CA GLY A 85 0.10 8.23 2.83
C GLY A 85 -0.10 7.87 1.36
N ALA A 86 -0.61 8.80 0.57
CA ALA A 86 -0.81 8.65 -0.88
C ALA A 86 -1.32 7.25 -1.31
N PRO A 87 -2.42 6.73 -0.70
CA PRO A 87 -2.88 5.36 -0.94
C PRO A 87 -3.19 5.09 -2.42
N ALA A 88 -2.69 3.94 -2.91
CA ALA A 88 -2.77 3.55 -4.32
C ALA A 88 -4.14 2.99 -4.73
N PHE A 89 -5.25 3.62 -4.30
CA PHE A 89 -6.61 3.16 -4.65
C PHE A 89 -6.90 3.26 -6.15
N ARG A 90 -6.24 4.15 -6.88
CA ARG A 90 -6.25 4.20 -8.36
C ARG A 90 -4.90 4.66 -8.86
N VAL A 91 -4.18 3.73 -9.47
CA VAL A 91 -2.92 4.01 -10.15
C VAL A 91 -3.21 4.67 -11.50
N LYS A 92 -2.48 5.73 -11.83
CA LYS A 92 -2.56 6.40 -13.14
C LYS A 92 -1.90 5.51 -14.19
N LEU A 93 -2.74 4.77 -14.92
CA LEU A 93 -2.27 3.99 -16.06
C LEU A 93 -2.29 4.89 -17.29
N TYR A 94 -1.12 5.28 -17.77
CA TYR A 94 -0.98 6.15 -18.94
C TYR A 94 -1.23 5.43 -20.28
N VAL A 95 -1.53 4.13 -20.24
CA VAL A 95 -1.86 3.30 -21.40
C VAL A 95 -3.35 2.97 -21.36
N PRO A 96 -4.14 3.40 -22.35
CA PRO A 96 -5.54 3.02 -22.46
C PRO A 96 -5.72 1.51 -22.46
N LEU A 97 -6.78 1.02 -21.83
CA LEU A 97 -7.11 -0.42 -21.74
C LEU A 97 -6.00 -1.31 -21.14
N ALA A 98 -5.06 -0.74 -20.37
CA ALA A 98 -3.96 -1.51 -19.79
C ALA A 98 -4.45 -2.68 -18.92
N VAL A 99 -5.47 -2.50 -18.08
CA VAL A 99 -6.00 -3.57 -17.22
C VAL A 99 -6.61 -4.71 -18.06
N PRO A 100 -7.52 -4.50 -19.01
CA PRO A 100 -8.01 -5.55 -19.89
C PRO A 100 -6.91 -6.26 -20.68
N ALA A 101 -5.93 -5.51 -21.19
CA ALA A 101 -4.81 -6.09 -21.94
C ALA A 101 -3.93 -6.98 -21.04
N LEU A 102 -3.64 -6.55 -19.79
CA LEU A 102 -2.89 -7.37 -18.84
C LEU A 102 -3.66 -8.63 -18.43
N ARG A 103 -4.99 -8.55 -18.24
CA ARG A 103 -5.83 -9.72 -17.95
C ARG A 103 -5.79 -10.73 -19.09
N LEU A 104 -5.93 -10.25 -20.35
CA LEU A 104 -5.85 -11.10 -21.52
C LEU A 104 -4.46 -11.75 -21.64
N LYS A 105 -3.40 -10.94 -21.48
CA LYS A 105 -2.01 -11.44 -21.47
C LYS A 105 -1.82 -12.54 -20.44
N GLN A 106 -2.26 -12.32 -19.20
CA GLN A 106 -2.13 -13.31 -18.14
C GLN A 106 -2.91 -14.59 -18.42
N LYS A 107 -4.11 -14.47 -18.99
CA LYS A 107 -4.95 -15.63 -19.36
C LYS A 107 -4.33 -16.48 -20.48
N VAL A 108 -3.70 -15.83 -21.47
CA VAL A 108 -3.17 -16.52 -22.66
C VAL A 108 -1.73 -16.97 -22.46
N LEU A 109 -0.88 -16.13 -21.86
CA LEU A 109 0.57 -16.36 -21.74
C LEU A 109 0.99 -16.78 -20.32
N GLY A 110 0.07 -16.81 -19.35
CA GLY A 110 0.36 -17.13 -17.96
C GLY A 110 1.03 -15.98 -17.19
N PRO A 111 1.64 -16.29 -16.04
CA PRO A 111 2.28 -15.29 -15.19
C PRO A 111 3.35 -14.50 -15.94
N GLY A 112 3.34 -13.19 -15.79
CA GLY A 112 4.29 -12.29 -16.44
C GLY A 112 4.80 -11.21 -15.52
N ILE A 113 5.84 -10.51 -15.97
CA ILE A 113 6.45 -9.37 -15.28
C ILE A 113 6.31 -8.15 -16.19
N VAL A 114 6.11 -7.00 -15.60
CA VAL A 114 6.13 -5.70 -16.27
C VAL A 114 7.10 -4.76 -15.57
N LYS A 115 7.79 -3.93 -16.34
CA LYS A 115 8.61 -2.86 -15.76
C LYS A 115 7.70 -1.76 -15.23
N SER A 116 7.97 -1.30 -14.02
CA SER A 116 7.36 -0.10 -13.47
C SER A 116 7.77 1.11 -14.32
N TYR A 117 6.79 1.94 -14.68
CA TYR A 117 7.02 3.22 -15.35
C TYR A 117 7.41 4.32 -14.35
N VAL A 118 7.32 4.05 -13.05
CA VAL A 118 7.61 5.02 -11.99
C VAL A 118 9.08 5.37 -11.99
N LYS A 119 9.37 6.67 -12.18
CA LYS A 119 10.71 7.24 -12.17
C LYS A 119 10.93 8.02 -10.88
N ALA A 120 12.17 8.23 -10.48
CA ALA A 120 12.52 8.95 -9.26
C ALA A 120 11.88 10.35 -9.18
N ASN A 121 11.88 11.09 -10.28
CA ASN A 121 11.26 12.43 -10.35
C ASN A 121 9.72 12.42 -10.31
N MET A 122 9.09 11.26 -10.32
CA MET A 122 7.63 11.12 -10.13
C MET A 122 7.26 10.88 -8.66
N VAL A 123 8.23 10.49 -7.82
CA VAL A 123 8.00 10.15 -6.41
C VAL A 123 8.53 11.19 -5.45
N THR A 124 9.42 12.08 -5.90
CA THR A 124 9.93 13.20 -5.11
C THR A 124 10.34 14.38 -5.99
N HIS A 125 10.22 15.59 -5.45
CA HIS A 125 10.75 16.81 -6.07
C HIS A 125 12.16 17.14 -5.58
N ASP A 126 12.64 16.48 -4.53
CA ASP A 126 13.99 16.65 -3.99
C ASP A 126 15.00 15.88 -4.88
N PRO A 127 15.98 16.58 -5.50
CA PRO A 127 16.98 15.93 -6.35
C PRO A 127 17.90 14.96 -5.60
N GLU A 128 18.14 15.17 -4.31
CA GLU A 128 18.97 14.28 -3.50
C GLU A 128 18.22 12.98 -3.21
N GLN A 129 16.97 13.06 -2.79
CA GLN A 129 16.11 11.91 -2.62
C GLN A 129 15.88 11.14 -3.93
N ALA A 130 15.75 11.86 -5.05
CA ALA A 130 15.65 11.22 -6.36
C ALA A 130 16.91 10.42 -6.74
N ARG A 131 18.09 10.94 -6.43
CA ARG A 131 19.37 10.21 -6.64
C ARG A 131 19.48 9.01 -5.71
N ALA A 132 19.14 9.16 -4.42
CA ALA A 132 19.10 8.06 -3.47
C ALA A 132 18.16 6.93 -3.93
N TYR A 133 16.93 7.28 -4.36
CA TYR A 133 15.98 6.32 -4.92
C TYR A 133 16.52 5.56 -6.14
N GLN A 134 17.28 6.23 -7.00
CA GLN A 134 17.86 5.59 -8.20
C GLN A 134 19.02 4.67 -7.87
N ALA A 135 19.81 5.00 -6.84
CA ALA A 135 21.01 4.28 -6.43
C ALA A 135 20.70 3.10 -5.48
N ASP A 136 19.52 3.07 -4.87
CA ASP A 136 19.16 2.03 -3.91
C ASP A 136 18.99 0.66 -4.58
N PRO A 137 19.84 -0.33 -4.28
CA PRO A 137 19.78 -1.67 -4.86
C PRO A 137 18.56 -2.48 -4.37
N LEU A 138 17.92 -2.08 -3.29
CA LEU A 138 16.73 -2.72 -2.75
C LEU A 138 15.44 -2.34 -3.50
N ILE A 139 15.49 -1.25 -4.27
CA ILE A 139 14.34 -0.80 -5.06
C ILE A 139 14.25 -1.62 -6.35
N PHE A 140 13.32 -2.55 -6.37
CA PHE A 140 13.05 -3.39 -7.53
C PHE A 140 12.00 -2.76 -8.44
N ARG A 141 12.26 -2.75 -9.75
CA ARG A 141 11.44 -2.04 -10.74
C ARG A 141 10.59 -2.95 -11.61
N GLU A 142 10.58 -4.22 -11.33
CA GLU A 142 9.77 -5.20 -12.04
C GLU A 142 8.65 -5.69 -11.13
N ILE A 143 7.44 -5.71 -11.65
CA ILE A 143 6.24 -6.04 -10.88
C ILE A 143 5.55 -7.21 -11.58
N ALA A 144 5.16 -8.22 -10.82
CA ALA A 144 4.37 -9.32 -11.33
C ALA A 144 2.97 -8.83 -11.75
N VAL A 145 2.53 -9.26 -12.93
CA VAL A 145 1.24 -8.83 -13.52
C VAL A 145 0.06 -9.20 -12.61
N ASN A 146 0.09 -10.39 -11.98
CA ASN A 146 -0.94 -10.80 -11.04
C ASN A 146 -1.07 -9.80 -9.88
N ILE A 147 0.05 -9.31 -9.31
CA ILE A 147 0.02 -8.34 -8.21
C ILE A 147 -0.59 -7.00 -8.63
N LEU A 148 -0.30 -6.53 -9.85
CA LEU A 148 -0.93 -5.31 -10.38
C LEU A 148 -2.43 -5.47 -10.56
N LEU A 149 -2.88 -6.62 -11.08
CA LEU A 149 -4.29 -6.91 -11.27
C LEU A 149 -5.01 -7.09 -9.93
N ASP A 150 -4.41 -7.81 -8.99
CA ASP A 150 -4.94 -7.99 -7.63
C ASP A 150 -5.03 -6.67 -6.88
N LEU A 151 -4.02 -5.77 -7.03
CA LEU A 151 -4.06 -4.43 -6.48
C LEU A 151 -5.25 -3.62 -7.02
N HIS A 152 -5.47 -3.69 -8.34
CA HIS A 152 -6.61 -3.02 -8.97
C HIS A 152 -7.95 -3.54 -8.45
N ASP A 153 -8.10 -4.87 -8.34
CA ASP A 153 -9.33 -5.51 -7.89
C ASP A 153 -9.58 -5.28 -6.40
N THR A 154 -8.55 -5.43 -5.57
CA THR A 154 -8.62 -5.13 -4.13
C THR A 154 -8.96 -3.67 -3.89
N SER A 155 -8.31 -2.74 -4.58
CA SER A 155 -8.61 -1.31 -4.46
C SER A 155 -10.05 -1.00 -4.87
N THR A 156 -10.56 -1.66 -5.92
CA THR A 156 -11.96 -1.48 -6.35
C THR A 156 -12.92 -1.97 -5.27
N ARG A 157 -12.72 -3.17 -4.74
CA ARG A 157 -13.51 -3.74 -3.65
C ARG A 157 -13.51 -2.84 -2.41
N LEU A 158 -12.33 -2.36 -1.99
CA LEU A 158 -12.20 -1.45 -0.84
C LEU A 158 -12.89 -0.10 -1.06
N MET A 159 -12.84 0.42 -2.28
CA MET A 159 -13.57 1.65 -2.66
C MET A 159 -15.09 1.48 -2.61
N ASP A 160 -15.59 0.29 -2.96
CA ASP A 160 -17.02 -0.01 -2.94
C ASP A 160 -17.53 -0.26 -1.53
N ASP A 161 -16.71 -0.89 -0.67
CA ASP A 161 -17.08 -1.27 0.70
C ASP A 161 -16.32 -0.47 1.78
N ALA A 162 -15.88 0.75 1.47
CA ALA A 162 -15.18 1.61 2.42
C ALA A 162 -15.99 1.93 3.69
N GLY A 163 -17.32 1.81 3.62
CA GLY A 163 -18.24 1.99 4.75
C GLY A 163 -18.05 1.00 5.88
N ALA A 164 -17.50 -0.18 5.61
CA ALA A 164 -17.19 -1.19 6.62
C ALA A 164 -15.98 -0.81 7.51
N ILE A 165 -15.14 0.12 7.07
CA ILE A 165 -13.93 0.53 7.80
C ILE A 165 -14.31 1.65 8.78
N THR A 166 -14.31 1.33 10.07
CA THR A 166 -14.71 2.23 11.16
C THR A 166 -13.55 2.75 12.01
N VAL A 167 -12.33 2.25 11.79
CA VAL A 167 -11.11 2.65 12.48
C VAL A 167 -10.83 4.13 12.23
N PRO A 168 -10.43 4.93 13.25
CA PRO A 168 -9.97 6.30 13.07
C PRO A 168 -8.91 6.39 11.97
N THR A 169 -9.12 7.23 10.95
CA THR A 169 -8.29 7.22 9.74
C THR A 169 -7.88 8.62 9.31
N LEU A 170 -6.56 8.82 9.16
CA LEU A 170 -5.98 9.97 8.48
C LEU A 170 -5.50 9.54 7.09
N ILE A 171 -5.90 10.28 6.07
CA ILE A 171 -5.37 10.15 4.71
C ILE A 171 -4.55 11.40 4.38
N VAL A 172 -3.31 11.20 3.97
CA VAL A 172 -2.42 12.26 3.51
C VAL A 172 -2.17 12.06 2.03
N GLY A 173 -2.72 12.93 1.20
CA GLY A 173 -2.54 12.93 -0.25
C GLY A 173 -1.35 13.80 -0.67
N ALA A 174 -0.80 13.54 -1.84
CA ALA A 174 0.17 14.44 -2.49
C ALA A 174 -0.52 15.27 -3.56
N GLY A 175 -0.47 16.62 -3.45
CA GLY A 175 -1.19 17.52 -4.34
C GLY A 175 -0.79 17.40 -5.81
N SER A 176 0.48 17.06 -6.08
CA SER A 176 1.05 16.85 -7.42
C SER A 176 1.54 15.40 -7.58
N ASP A 177 0.65 14.43 -7.39
CA ASP A 177 0.98 13.02 -7.52
C ASP A 177 0.90 12.54 -8.98
N TRP A 178 2.00 12.02 -9.50
CA TRP A 178 2.10 11.49 -10.87
C TRP A 178 1.79 9.98 -10.95
N VAL A 179 1.67 9.28 -9.82
CA VAL A 179 1.51 7.83 -9.75
C VAL A 179 0.10 7.42 -9.40
N VAL A 180 -0.52 8.09 -8.42
CA VAL A 180 -1.88 7.77 -7.95
C VAL A 180 -2.81 8.97 -8.06
N THR A 181 -4.13 8.73 -8.03
CA THR A 181 -5.11 9.80 -8.19
C THR A 181 -5.65 10.28 -6.84
N VAL A 182 -5.44 11.54 -6.50
CA VAL A 182 -6.02 12.21 -5.31
C VAL A 182 -7.56 12.16 -5.34
N LYS A 183 -8.14 12.15 -6.55
CA LYS A 183 -9.61 12.00 -6.71
C LYS A 183 -10.12 10.71 -6.09
N ALA A 184 -9.44 9.58 -6.30
CA ALA A 184 -9.83 8.30 -5.71
C ALA A 184 -9.64 8.29 -4.19
N GLN A 185 -8.59 8.92 -3.68
CA GLN A 185 -8.37 9.08 -2.24
C GLN A 185 -9.50 9.87 -1.58
N ARG A 186 -9.94 10.99 -2.21
CA ARG A 186 -11.10 11.77 -1.75
C ARG A 186 -12.41 10.99 -1.82
N GLU A 187 -12.61 10.19 -2.85
CA GLU A 187 -13.80 9.34 -2.98
C GLU A 187 -13.84 8.29 -1.87
N PHE A 188 -12.72 7.60 -1.62
CA PHE A 188 -12.61 6.65 -0.51
C PHE A 188 -12.89 7.32 0.83
N TYR A 189 -12.27 8.48 1.10
CA TYR A 189 -12.51 9.27 2.32
C TYR A 189 -13.99 9.57 2.54
N ARG A 190 -14.72 9.95 1.50
CA ARG A 190 -16.16 10.25 1.61
C ARG A 190 -16.97 9.05 2.01
N LYS A 191 -16.64 7.86 1.46
CA LYS A 191 -17.33 6.58 1.71
C LYS A 191 -16.92 5.93 3.03
N LEU A 192 -15.74 6.27 3.57
CA LEU A 192 -15.18 5.66 4.78
C LEU A 192 -16.16 5.75 5.95
N GLY A 193 -16.42 4.60 6.60
CA GLY A 193 -17.38 4.48 7.71
C GLY A 193 -16.89 5.04 9.05
N SER A 194 -15.61 5.36 9.17
CA SER A 194 -15.05 5.95 10.38
C SER A 194 -15.71 7.30 10.73
N ARG A 195 -16.07 7.46 12.00
CA ARG A 195 -16.56 8.73 12.55
C ARG A 195 -15.43 9.73 12.80
N ILE A 196 -14.20 9.24 12.98
CA ILE A 196 -12.99 10.05 13.18
C ILE A 196 -12.16 9.88 11.92
N LYS A 197 -12.26 10.83 11.01
CA LYS A 197 -11.51 10.81 9.75
C LYS A 197 -11.07 12.18 9.31
N GLN A 198 -9.86 12.26 8.75
CA GLN A 198 -9.28 13.48 8.21
C GLN A 198 -8.65 13.19 6.85
N PHE A 199 -8.64 14.19 5.98
CA PHE A 199 -7.99 14.13 4.67
C PHE A 199 -7.20 15.41 4.44
N ASP A 200 -5.89 15.27 4.32
CA ASP A 200 -4.93 16.36 4.06
C ASP A 200 -4.26 16.16 2.69
N VAL A 201 -3.88 17.29 2.02
CA VAL A 201 -3.21 17.30 0.70
C VAL A 201 -2.12 18.36 0.68
#